data_10ada6b592d2362d82de104c108df1ae
#
_entry.id   10ada6b592d2362d82de104c108df1ae
#
_cell.length_a   1.000
_cell.length_b   1.000
_cell.length_c   1.000
_cell.angle_alpha   90.00
_cell.angle_beta   90.00
_cell.angle_gamma   90.00
#
_symmetry.space_group_name_H-M   'P 1'
#
loop_
_entity.id
_entity.type
_entity.pdbx_description
1 polymer ?
#
loop_
_entity_poly.entity_id
_entity_poly.type
_entity_poly.pdbx_seq_one_letter_code
_entity_poly.pdbx_strand_id
1 'polypeptide(L)'
;MRLHHIQVTCPRDGEDLARRFYRDGLGLTEVPKPEALAGRGGCWFRDFDPEGRTTAEIHVGVEDPFTPARNAHPALVADDVAHLESVGARLVRLGFETTWKDRHTFDGYERFHAFDGAGNRVEVLTPAG
;
A
#
# COMPACT_ATOMS: atom_id res chain seq x y z
N MET A 1 2.67 -9.96 -20.82
CA MET A 1 2.45 -10.19 -19.37
C MET A 1 1.84 -8.95 -18.75
N ARG A 2 1.09 -9.11 -17.64
CA ARG A 2 0.54 -8.01 -16.85
C ARG A 2 0.78 -8.34 -15.38
N LEU A 3 0.99 -7.30 -14.57
CA LEU A 3 1.09 -7.48 -13.13
C LEU A 3 -0.30 -7.80 -12.57
N HIS A 4 -0.41 -8.87 -11.76
CA HIS A 4 -1.66 -9.25 -11.08
C HIS A 4 -1.72 -8.65 -9.68
N HIS A 5 -0.71 -8.91 -8.87
CA HIS A 5 -0.63 -8.40 -7.50
C HIS A 5 0.82 -8.27 -7.05
N ILE A 6 1.01 -7.53 -5.97
CA ILE A 6 2.25 -7.49 -5.20
C ILE A 6 1.96 -8.09 -3.83
N GLN A 7 2.82 -8.98 -3.36
CA GLN A 7 2.78 -9.43 -1.97
C GLN A 7 3.85 -8.71 -1.16
N VAL A 8 3.42 -8.15 -0.04
CA VAL A 8 4.28 -7.67 1.04
C VAL A 8 4.11 -8.60 2.25
N THR A 9 4.99 -8.51 3.22
CA THR A 9 4.90 -9.37 4.39
C THR A 9 4.79 -8.57 5.68
N CYS A 10 4.24 -9.19 6.71
CA CYS A 10 4.20 -8.67 8.06
C CYS A 10 4.61 -9.78 9.04
N PRO A 11 5.03 -9.42 10.27
CA PRO A 11 5.25 -10.42 11.29
C PRO A 11 3.93 -11.06 11.73
N ARG A 12 4.02 -12.14 12.48
CA ARG A 12 2.85 -12.76 13.10
C ARG A 12 2.06 -11.72 13.89
N ASP A 13 0.74 -11.73 13.75
CA ASP A 13 -0.20 -10.79 14.37
C ASP A 13 -0.08 -9.34 13.85
N GLY A 14 0.55 -9.14 12.69
CA GLY A 14 0.72 -7.82 12.08
C GLY A 14 -0.45 -7.37 11.20
N GLU A 15 -1.52 -8.16 11.08
CA GLU A 15 -2.60 -7.87 10.13
C GLU A 15 -3.40 -6.61 10.48
N ASP A 16 -3.64 -6.32 11.76
CA ASP A 16 -4.40 -5.12 12.14
C ASP A 16 -3.66 -3.82 11.79
N LEU A 17 -2.35 -3.79 11.94
CA LEU A 17 -1.55 -2.64 11.47
C LEU A 17 -1.53 -2.55 9.95
N ALA A 18 -1.54 -3.68 9.24
CA ALA A 18 -1.66 -3.70 7.79
C ALA A 18 -3.02 -3.13 7.35
N ARG A 19 -4.12 -3.50 8.00
CA ARG A 19 -5.46 -2.93 7.73
C ARG A 19 -5.48 -1.42 7.95
N ARG A 20 -4.86 -0.97 9.03
CA ARG A 20 -4.79 0.46 9.35
C ARG A 20 -4.04 1.24 8.26
N PHE A 21 -3.00 0.66 7.67
CA PHE A 21 -2.23 1.29 6.59
C PHE A 21 -2.93 1.17 5.23
N TYR A 22 -3.19 -0.06 4.78
CA TYR A 22 -3.67 -0.31 3.42
C TYR A 22 -5.14 0.04 3.23
N ARG A 23 -5.99 -0.24 4.18
CA ARG A 23 -7.42 0.07 4.14
C ARG A 23 -7.69 1.49 4.60
N ASP A 24 -7.34 1.81 5.83
CA ASP A 24 -7.72 3.10 6.43
C ASP A 24 -6.84 4.24 5.91
N GLY A 25 -5.57 3.99 5.65
CA GLY A 25 -4.60 4.97 5.17
C GLY A 25 -4.65 5.17 3.65
N LEU A 26 -4.40 4.11 2.89
CA LEU A 26 -4.39 4.19 1.43
C LEU A 26 -5.77 4.18 0.79
N GLY A 27 -6.80 3.76 1.52
CA GLY A 27 -8.18 3.71 0.99
C GLY A 27 -8.49 2.46 0.18
N LEU A 28 -7.66 1.41 0.27
CA LEU A 28 -7.96 0.15 -0.38
C LEU A 28 -9.06 -0.60 0.35
N THR A 29 -9.73 -1.50 -0.35
CA THR A 29 -10.79 -2.34 0.21
C THR A 29 -10.21 -3.69 0.60
N GLU A 30 -10.40 -4.12 1.84
CA GLU A 30 -10.05 -5.49 2.22
C GLU A 30 -11.03 -6.46 1.56
N VAL A 31 -10.49 -7.52 0.94
CA VAL A 31 -11.28 -8.56 0.28
C VAL A 31 -10.98 -9.92 0.93
N PRO A 32 -11.95 -10.86 0.93
CA PRO A 32 -11.72 -12.18 1.51
C PRO A 32 -10.65 -12.94 0.71
N LYS A 33 -9.81 -13.67 1.43
CA LYS A 33 -8.87 -14.61 0.84
C LYS A 33 -9.62 -15.87 0.37
N PRO A 34 -9.10 -16.56 -0.67
CA PRO A 34 -9.63 -17.88 -1.00
C PRO A 34 -9.65 -18.80 0.22
N GLU A 35 -10.70 -19.60 0.37
CA GLU A 35 -10.88 -20.48 1.54
C GLU A 35 -9.67 -21.37 1.80
N ALA A 36 -9.08 -21.92 0.75
CA ALA A 36 -7.88 -22.75 0.86
C ALA A 36 -6.66 -22.04 1.46
N LEU A 37 -6.63 -20.71 1.43
CA LEU A 37 -5.52 -19.89 1.94
C LEU A 37 -5.87 -19.18 3.26
N ALA A 38 -7.12 -19.24 3.71
CA ALA A 38 -7.60 -18.47 4.86
C ALA A 38 -6.83 -18.78 6.15
N GLY A 39 -6.42 -20.02 6.36
CA GLY A 39 -5.70 -20.46 7.56
C GLY A 39 -4.24 -20.04 7.62
N ARG A 40 -3.68 -19.43 6.57
CA ARG A 40 -2.26 -19.04 6.52
C ARG A 40 -1.97 -17.69 7.16
N GLY A 41 -3.00 -16.99 7.65
CA GLY A 41 -2.87 -15.61 8.12
C GLY A 41 -2.72 -14.61 6.96
N GLY A 42 -2.51 -13.34 7.29
CA GLY A 42 -2.44 -12.28 6.30
C GLY A 42 -3.81 -11.77 5.87
N CYS A 43 -3.80 -10.80 4.98
CA CYS A 43 -5.02 -10.17 4.46
C CYS A 43 -4.76 -9.59 3.06
N TRP A 44 -5.82 -9.45 2.28
CA TRP A 44 -5.76 -9.00 0.90
C TRP A 44 -6.56 -7.72 0.71
N PHE A 45 -6.04 -6.83 -0.14
CA PHE A 45 -6.64 -5.53 -0.43
C PHE A 45 -6.70 -5.30 -1.93
N ARG A 46 -7.77 -4.62 -2.37
CA ARG A 46 -7.94 -4.21 -3.77
C ARG A 46 -8.39 -2.77 -3.85
N ASP A 47 -8.11 -2.13 -4.98
CA ASP A 47 -8.79 -0.92 -5.41
C ASP A 47 -9.55 -1.21 -6.71
N PHE A 48 -10.56 -0.39 -6.99
CA PHE A 48 -11.46 -0.60 -8.12
C PHE A 48 -11.70 0.70 -8.87
N ASP A 49 -11.89 0.59 -10.19
CA ASP A 49 -12.36 1.71 -10.98
C ASP A 49 -13.90 1.90 -10.83
N PRO A 50 -14.48 2.99 -11.41
CA PRO A 50 -15.91 3.21 -11.31
C PRO A 50 -16.78 2.08 -11.89
N GLU A 51 -16.22 1.26 -12.80
CA GLU A 51 -16.91 0.10 -13.38
C GLU A 51 -16.74 -1.17 -12.58
N GLY A 52 -16.05 -1.10 -11.42
CA GLY A 52 -15.84 -2.23 -10.54
C GLY A 52 -14.70 -3.16 -10.92
N ARG A 53 -13.85 -2.75 -11.87
CA ARG A 53 -12.66 -3.55 -12.25
C ARG A 53 -11.54 -3.29 -11.26
N THR A 54 -10.82 -4.36 -10.90
CA THR A 54 -9.64 -4.24 -10.02
C THR A 54 -8.54 -3.46 -10.70
N THR A 55 -8.07 -2.38 -10.08
CA THR A 55 -6.97 -1.54 -10.57
C THR A 55 -5.67 -1.75 -9.82
N ALA A 56 -5.74 -2.22 -8.57
CA ALA A 56 -4.59 -2.55 -7.75
C ALA A 56 -4.94 -3.71 -6.82
N GLU A 57 -3.96 -4.55 -6.53
CA GLU A 57 -4.14 -5.66 -5.60
C GLU A 57 -2.86 -5.87 -4.78
N ILE A 58 -3.00 -5.79 -3.46
CA ILE A 58 -1.90 -5.99 -2.49
C ILE A 58 -2.28 -7.17 -1.59
N HIS A 59 -1.41 -8.16 -1.53
CA HIS A 59 -1.50 -9.26 -0.57
C HIS A 59 -0.53 -9.00 0.57
N VAL A 60 -0.98 -9.19 1.79
CA VAL A 60 -0.12 -9.17 2.98
C VAL A 60 -0.01 -10.61 3.48
N GLY A 61 1.18 -11.17 3.43
CA GLY A 61 1.48 -12.49 3.95
C GLY A 61 2.19 -12.41 5.30
N VAL A 62 2.05 -13.44 6.12
CA VAL A 62 2.78 -13.56 7.38
C VAL A 62 4.13 -14.23 7.12
N GLU A 63 5.20 -13.64 7.64
CA GLU A 63 6.56 -14.15 7.51
C GLU A 63 7.23 -14.21 8.89
N ASP A 64 7.84 -15.33 9.23
CA ASP A 64 8.49 -15.52 10.51
C ASP A 64 9.77 -16.36 10.30
N PRO A 65 10.99 -15.84 10.58
CA PRO A 65 11.26 -14.48 11.07
C PRO A 65 10.98 -13.41 10.00
N PHE A 66 10.63 -12.21 10.43
CA PHE A 66 10.26 -11.10 9.57
C PHE A 66 11.38 -10.04 9.51
N THR A 67 11.61 -9.51 8.30
CA THR A 67 12.45 -8.34 8.07
C THR A 67 11.73 -7.41 7.10
N PRO A 68 11.55 -6.12 7.44
CA PRO A 68 10.84 -5.19 6.55
C PRO A 68 11.63 -4.94 5.25
N ALA A 69 10.90 -4.78 4.15
CA ALA A 69 11.45 -4.36 2.85
C ALA A 69 11.60 -2.83 2.86
N ARG A 70 12.83 -2.35 3.06
CA ARG A 70 13.12 -0.92 3.17
C ARG A 70 13.47 -0.28 1.83
N ASN A 71 13.76 -1.07 0.80
CA ASN A 71 14.09 -0.59 -0.55
C ASN A 71 13.11 -1.11 -1.59
N ALA A 72 12.89 -2.42 -1.67
CA ALA A 72 11.84 -2.99 -2.51
C ALA A 72 10.47 -2.48 -2.05
N HIS A 73 9.62 -2.04 -2.98
CA HIS A 73 8.34 -1.42 -2.62
C HIS A 73 7.33 -1.50 -3.76
N PRO A 74 6.03 -1.63 -3.46
CA PRO A 74 4.98 -1.37 -4.42
C PRO A 74 4.83 0.14 -4.65
N ALA A 75 4.39 0.52 -5.85
CA ALA A 75 4.04 1.89 -6.18
C ALA A 75 2.59 1.94 -6.67
N LEU A 76 1.78 2.79 -6.04
CA LEU A 76 0.36 2.96 -6.34
C LEU A 76 0.12 4.35 -6.92
N VAL A 77 -0.75 4.44 -7.91
CA VAL A 77 -1.05 5.70 -8.60
C VAL A 77 -2.29 6.35 -7.99
N ALA A 78 -2.13 7.56 -7.47
CA ALA A 78 -3.25 8.40 -7.04
C ALA A 78 -3.88 9.10 -8.25
N ASP A 79 -5.16 9.48 -8.14
CA ASP A 79 -5.91 10.05 -9.25
C ASP A 79 -5.35 11.39 -9.73
N ASP A 80 -4.90 12.21 -8.80
CA ASP A 80 -4.31 13.54 -9.07
C ASP A 80 -3.47 14.01 -7.88
N VAL A 81 -2.88 15.20 -7.99
CA VAL A 81 -2.04 15.78 -6.92
C VAL A 81 -2.83 16.01 -5.64
N ALA A 82 -4.08 16.46 -5.73
CA ALA A 82 -4.92 16.67 -4.54
C ALA A 82 -5.20 15.36 -3.81
N HIS A 83 -5.47 14.29 -4.54
CA HIS A 83 -5.64 12.95 -3.98
C HIS A 83 -4.31 12.46 -3.35
N LEU A 84 -3.19 12.64 -4.04
CA LEU A 84 -1.86 12.29 -3.52
C LEU A 84 -1.60 12.97 -2.17
N GLU A 85 -1.82 14.27 -2.08
CA GLU A 85 -1.61 15.05 -0.85
C GLU A 85 -2.58 14.62 0.27
N SER A 86 -3.82 14.35 -0.07
CA SER A 86 -4.84 13.88 0.86
C SER A 86 -4.46 12.54 1.48
N VAL A 87 -3.97 11.59 0.68
CA VAL A 87 -3.50 10.29 1.15
C VAL A 87 -2.30 10.45 2.08
N GLY A 88 -1.30 11.26 1.68
CA GLY A 88 -0.13 11.52 2.52
C GLY A 88 -0.49 12.13 3.87
N ALA A 89 -1.40 13.11 3.88
CA ALA A 89 -1.87 13.74 5.12
C ALA A 89 -2.62 12.74 6.01
N ARG A 90 -3.42 11.87 5.44
CA ARG A 90 -4.16 10.84 6.18
C ARG A 90 -3.21 9.84 6.85
N LEU A 91 -2.18 9.39 6.14
CA LEU A 91 -1.16 8.50 6.70
C LEU A 91 -0.44 9.14 7.89
N VAL A 92 -0.09 10.42 7.79
CA VAL A 92 0.52 11.16 8.90
C VAL A 92 -0.43 11.21 10.10
N ARG A 93 -1.71 11.53 9.89
CA ARG A 93 -2.71 11.53 10.97
C ARG A 93 -2.88 10.18 11.64
N LEU A 94 -2.73 9.08 10.88
CA LEU A 94 -2.80 7.72 11.40
C LEU A 94 -1.50 7.28 12.09
N GLY A 95 -0.45 8.10 12.06
CA GLY A 95 0.81 7.85 12.76
C GLY A 95 1.86 7.09 11.94
N PHE A 96 1.70 7.00 10.62
CA PHE A 96 2.68 6.32 9.76
C PHE A 96 3.78 7.28 9.29
N GLU A 97 5.02 6.79 9.29
CA GLU A 97 6.17 7.51 8.75
C GLU A 97 5.94 7.80 7.27
N THR A 98 6.02 9.07 6.88
CA THR A 98 5.76 9.54 5.52
C THR A 98 6.79 10.60 5.17
N THR A 99 7.37 10.53 3.98
CA THR A 99 8.40 11.47 3.54
C THR A 99 8.13 11.98 2.13
N TRP A 100 8.25 13.30 1.96
CA TRP A 100 8.10 14.01 0.69
C TRP A 100 9.45 14.43 0.09
N LYS A 101 10.58 13.98 0.66
CA LYS A 101 11.91 14.40 0.23
C LYS A 101 12.19 14.15 -1.25
N ASP A 102 11.56 13.13 -1.82
CA ASP A 102 11.74 12.73 -3.21
C ASP A 102 10.58 13.15 -4.11
N ARG A 103 9.74 14.12 -3.66
CA ARG A 103 8.51 14.52 -4.35
C ARG A 103 8.72 14.80 -5.84
N HIS A 104 9.80 15.47 -6.20
CA HIS A 104 10.05 15.95 -7.56
C HIS A 104 11.25 15.28 -8.23
N THR A 105 11.72 14.14 -7.71
CA THR A 105 12.91 13.47 -8.26
C THR A 105 12.61 12.46 -9.37
N PHE A 106 11.34 12.19 -9.63
CA PHE A 106 10.89 11.32 -10.72
C PHE A 106 10.26 12.21 -11.80
N ASP A 107 10.98 12.39 -12.91
CA ASP A 107 10.52 13.29 -13.98
C ASP A 107 9.13 12.93 -14.49
N GLY A 108 8.25 13.92 -14.59
CA GLY A 108 6.86 13.75 -15.01
C GLY A 108 5.91 13.30 -13.91
N TYR A 109 6.37 13.08 -12.68
CA TYR A 109 5.55 12.64 -11.55
C TYR A 109 5.78 13.46 -10.29
N GLU A 110 4.78 13.46 -9.42
CA GLU A 110 4.94 13.84 -8.02
C GLU A 110 4.68 12.60 -7.17
N ARG A 111 5.41 12.44 -6.06
CA ARG A 111 5.34 11.23 -5.23
C ARG A 111 5.70 11.49 -3.78
N PHE A 112 5.28 10.55 -2.93
CA PHE A 112 5.82 10.42 -1.58
C PHE A 112 6.09 8.94 -1.27
N HIS A 113 6.88 8.71 -0.25
CA HIS A 113 7.11 7.38 0.31
C HIS A 113 6.55 7.33 1.73
N ALA A 114 5.99 6.19 2.08
CA ALA A 114 5.54 5.90 3.43
C ALA A 114 6.00 4.50 3.82
N PHE A 115 5.89 4.18 5.10
CA PHE A 115 6.24 2.87 5.63
C PHE A 115 5.00 2.31 6.34
N ASP A 116 4.60 1.08 5.96
CA ASP A 116 3.44 0.44 6.57
C ASP A 116 3.71 0.06 8.03
N GLY A 117 2.71 -0.52 8.70
CA GLY A 117 2.83 -0.84 10.12
C GLY A 117 3.94 -1.84 10.45
N ALA A 118 4.41 -2.60 9.47
CA ALA A 118 5.53 -3.52 9.61
C ALA A 118 6.87 -2.90 9.19
N GLY A 119 6.87 -1.68 8.67
CA GLY A 119 8.07 -0.98 8.21
C GLY A 119 8.42 -1.21 6.75
N ASN A 120 7.57 -1.82 5.95
CA ASN A 120 7.78 -1.96 4.51
C ASN A 120 7.59 -0.61 3.82
N ARG A 121 8.47 -0.31 2.86
CA ARG A 121 8.37 0.90 2.05
C ARG A 121 7.22 0.79 1.05
N VAL A 122 6.48 1.87 0.88
CA VAL A 122 5.41 2.01 -0.12
C VAL A 122 5.56 3.38 -0.79
N GLU A 123 5.38 3.42 -2.10
CA GLU A 123 5.36 4.66 -2.87
C GLU A 123 3.94 4.95 -3.32
N VAL A 124 3.54 6.22 -3.26
CA VAL A 124 2.33 6.71 -3.93
C VAL A 124 2.77 7.84 -4.85
N LEU A 125 2.33 7.79 -6.11
CA LEU A 125 2.70 8.78 -7.12
C LEU A 125 1.52 9.14 -8.00
N THR A 126 1.64 10.27 -8.69
CA THR A 126 0.68 10.71 -9.71
C THR A 126 1.40 11.47 -10.80
N PRO A 127 0.93 11.48 -12.05
CA PRO A 127 1.50 12.36 -13.07
C PRO A 127 1.48 13.81 -12.58
N ALA A 128 2.57 14.53 -12.80
CA ALA A 128 2.65 15.96 -12.48
C ALA A 128 1.68 16.72 -13.38
N GLY A 129 0.89 17.58 -12.78
CA GLY A 129 -0.17 18.33 -13.46
C GLY A 129 0.30 19.35 -14.50
#